data_4a8876e337d28ecee1d4cf7854a41a1f
#
_entry.id   4a8876e337d28ecee1d4cf7854a41a1f
#
_cell.length_a   1.000
_cell.length_b   1.000
_cell.length_c   1.000
_cell.angle_alpha   90.00
_cell.angle_beta   90.00
_cell.angle_gamma   90.00
#
_symmetry.space_group_name_H-M   'P 1'
#
loop_
_entity.id
_entity.type
_entity.pdbx_description
1 polymer ?
#
loop_
_entity_poly.entity_id
_entity_poly.type
_entity_poly.pdbx_seq_one_letter_code
_entity_poly.pdbx_strand_id
1 'polypeptide(L)'
;MSTLWLLLGLLALTDSSESSDWGCYGNIRTLVTPGASCGTGRRRGLNYCGVRASERLAEIDMPYLLKYQPVMRTAGQKYCVDPAVIAGVLSRESQGGNVLVNMGNMGDRIRVVQDAGLSAPTSWISESQVSQKTEILTTRIKEIQREFPTWTPDQHLRGGLCAYSGGAGYVRSSEDLSCDFCNDVLARAKYLKRHGF
;
A
#
# COMPACT_ATOMS: atom_id res chain seq x y z
N MET A 1 -34.36 13.44 45.04
CA MET A 1 -33.04 13.88 44.60
C MET A 1 -32.19 12.73 44.06
N SER A 2 -32.68 11.89 43.17
CA SER A 2 -31.91 10.75 42.65
C SER A 2 -32.03 10.47 41.18
N THR A 3 -32.48 11.46 40.39
CA THR A 3 -32.70 11.29 38.96
C THR A 3 -31.69 12.05 38.08
N LEU A 4 -30.72 12.76 38.65
CA LEU A 4 -29.73 13.56 37.90
C LEU A 4 -28.43 12.81 37.57
N TRP A 5 -28.20 11.64 38.14
CA TRP A 5 -26.94 10.89 37.97
C TRP A 5 -26.96 9.85 36.84
N LEU A 6 -28.13 9.55 36.28
CA LEU A 6 -28.29 8.56 35.20
C LEU A 6 -28.12 9.14 33.78
N LEU A 7 -28.07 10.47 33.63
CA LEU A 7 -27.90 11.13 32.33
C LEU A 7 -26.44 11.44 31.96
N LEU A 8 -25.51 11.33 32.90
CA LEU A 8 -24.06 11.57 32.68
C LEU A 8 -23.29 10.34 32.18
N GLY A 9 -23.90 9.16 32.24
CA GLY A 9 -23.26 7.91 31.85
C GLY A 9 -23.41 7.56 30.34
N LEU A 10 -24.26 8.28 29.60
CA LEU A 10 -24.59 7.96 28.20
C LEU A 10 -23.84 8.79 27.16
N LEU A 11 -23.06 9.78 27.57
CA LEU A 11 -22.29 10.66 26.67
C LEU A 11 -20.82 10.23 26.45
N ALA A 12 -20.38 9.13 27.06
CA ALA A 12 -19.01 8.66 26.96
C ALA A 12 -18.80 7.49 25.96
N LEU A 13 -19.82 7.11 25.17
CA LEU A 13 -19.75 5.95 24.29
C LEU A 13 -19.78 6.26 22.79
N THR A 14 -19.58 7.52 22.39
CA THR A 14 -19.68 7.89 20.96
C THR A 14 -18.33 8.29 20.32
N ASP A 15 -17.21 7.94 20.92
CA ASP A 15 -15.92 8.40 20.39
C ASP A 15 -14.88 7.30 20.16
N SER A 16 -15.30 6.12 19.72
CA SER A 16 -14.37 5.02 19.43
C SER A 16 -14.45 4.43 18.02
N SER A 17 -15.13 5.08 17.08
CA SER A 17 -15.27 4.51 15.73
C SER A 17 -14.46 5.20 14.62
N GLU A 18 -13.77 6.29 14.88
CA GLU A 18 -12.99 7.00 13.85
C GLU A 18 -11.48 6.68 13.82
N SER A 19 -10.97 5.85 14.73
CA SER A 19 -9.52 5.66 14.86
C SER A 19 -8.90 4.59 13.97
N SER A 20 -9.66 3.87 13.14
CA SER A 20 -9.15 2.67 12.47
C SER A 20 -9.02 2.76 10.95
N ASP A 21 -9.25 3.93 10.36
CA ASP A 21 -9.39 4.01 8.90
C ASP A 21 -8.06 4.09 8.11
N TRP A 22 -6.91 4.25 8.77
CA TRP A 22 -5.61 4.44 8.08
C TRP A 22 -4.41 3.68 8.66
N GLY A 23 -4.63 2.77 9.60
CA GLY A 23 -3.56 1.99 10.20
C GLY A 23 -2.68 2.78 11.18
N CYS A 24 -1.54 2.19 11.57
CA CYS A 24 -0.64 2.72 12.60
C CYS A 24 0.48 3.61 12.06
N TYR A 25 0.71 3.64 10.75
CA TYR A 25 1.90 4.22 10.14
C TYR A 25 1.55 5.33 9.16
N GLY A 26 1.63 6.58 9.65
CA GLY A 26 1.35 7.77 8.85
C GLY A 26 -0.13 7.91 8.46
N ASN A 27 -0.47 9.05 7.89
CA ASN A 27 -1.82 9.29 7.36
C ASN A 27 -1.73 9.65 5.88
N ILE A 28 -2.06 8.70 5.02
CA ILE A 28 -1.96 8.90 3.57
C ILE A 28 -2.90 9.97 3.02
N ARG A 29 -3.97 10.32 3.75
CA ARG A 29 -4.90 11.38 3.32
C ARG A 29 -4.25 12.76 3.35
N THR A 30 -3.35 12.99 4.31
CA THR A 30 -2.74 14.31 4.55
C THR A 30 -1.33 14.45 4.01
N LEU A 31 -0.60 13.33 3.81
CA LEU A 31 0.75 13.40 3.29
C LEU A 31 0.79 13.89 1.84
N VAL A 32 1.89 14.55 1.48
CA VAL A 32 2.15 15.05 0.12
C VAL A 32 3.21 14.18 -0.53
N THR A 33 3.03 13.87 -1.80
CA THR A 33 3.96 13.06 -2.58
C THR A 33 4.05 13.60 -4.01
N PRO A 34 5.23 13.60 -4.64
CA PRO A 34 5.38 14.02 -6.03
C PRO A 34 4.86 13.00 -7.05
N GLY A 35 4.52 11.78 -6.62
CA GLY A 35 4.05 10.73 -7.52
C GLY A 35 5.16 10.07 -8.34
N ALA A 36 4.75 9.37 -9.40
CA ALA A 36 5.63 8.57 -10.25
C ALA A 36 6.64 9.41 -11.03
N SER A 37 7.86 8.89 -11.18
CA SER A 37 8.82 9.44 -12.14
C SER A 37 8.32 9.30 -13.58
N CYS A 38 8.86 10.13 -14.47
CA CYS A 38 8.54 10.04 -15.90
C CYS A 38 8.98 8.69 -16.50
N GLY A 39 10.04 8.08 -15.97
CA GLY A 39 10.45 6.73 -16.35
C GLY A 39 9.39 5.69 -16.00
N THR A 40 8.79 5.77 -14.83
CA THR A 40 7.71 4.89 -14.41
C THR A 40 6.46 5.07 -15.28
N GLY A 41 6.07 6.30 -15.57
CA GLY A 41 4.97 6.57 -16.50
C GLY A 41 5.20 5.96 -17.89
N ARG A 42 6.38 6.21 -18.47
CA ARG A 42 6.73 5.67 -19.80
C ARG A 42 6.71 4.15 -19.88
N ARG A 43 7.19 3.46 -18.84
CA ARG A 43 7.13 1.97 -18.81
C ARG A 43 5.71 1.42 -18.86
N ARG A 44 4.74 2.22 -18.51
CA ARG A 44 3.31 1.88 -18.55
C ARG A 44 2.57 2.58 -19.69
N GLY A 45 3.29 3.12 -20.66
CA GLY A 45 2.72 3.74 -21.86
C GLY A 45 2.17 5.15 -21.67
N LEU A 46 2.50 5.83 -20.56
CA LEU A 46 2.08 7.21 -20.31
C LEU A 46 3.16 8.19 -20.80
N ASN A 47 2.73 9.32 -21.35
CA ASN A 47 3.61 10.42 -21.79
C ASN A 47 3.70 11.56 -20.77
N TYR A 48 3.30 11.30 -19.53
CA TYR A 48 3.34 12.22 -18.40
C TYR A 48 3.76 11.49 -17.12
N CYS A 49 4.09 12.25 -16.09
CA CYS A 49 4.61 11.77 -14.82
C CYS A 49 3.90 12.44 -13.62
N GLY A 50 4.42 12.24 -12.43
CA GLY A 50 3.90 12.85 -11.23
C GLY A 50 2.65 12.17 -10.69
N VAL A 51 1.93 12.88 -9.83
CA VAL A 51 0.71 12.38 -9.19
C VAL A 51 -0.33 11.93 -10.21
N ARG A 52 -0.50 12.69 -11.29
CA ARG A 52 -1.45 12.35 -12.35
C ARG A 52 -1.14 10.99 -12.99
N ALA A 53 0.13 10.68 -13.21
CA ALA A 53 0.54 9.37 -13.74
C ALA A 53 0.24 8.25 -12.73
N SER A 54 0.59 8.44 -11.46
CA SER A 54 0.29 7.47 -10.39
C SER A 54 -1.21 7.20 -10.27
N GLU A 55 -2.03 8.24 -10.28
CA GLU A 55 -3.49 8.12 -10.21
C GLU A 55 -4.05 7.35 -11.42
N ARG A 56 -3.58 7.66 -12.62
CA ARG A 56 -3.99 6.94 -13.83
C ARG A 56 -3.62 5.46 -13.77
N LEU A 57 -2.43 5.13 -13.28
CA LEU A 57 -1.99 3.75 -13.13
C LEU A 57 -2.82 3.02 -12.06
N ALA A 58 -3.13 3.66 -10.94
CA ALA A 58 -4.02 3.11 -9.92
C ALA A 58 -5.44 2.88 -10.47
N GLU A 59 -5.96 3.81 -11.26
CA GLU A 59 -7.26 3.68 -11.92
C GLU A 59 -7.31 2.47 -12.86
N ILE A 60 -6.28 2.27 -13.67
CA ILE A 60 -6.17 1.12 -14.58
C ILE A 60 -6.12 -0.19 -13.79
N ASP A 61 -5.40 -0.22 -12.67
CA ASP A 61 -5.21 -1.42 -11.87
C ASP A 61 -6.38 -1.73 -10.93
N MET A 62 -7.22 -0.73 -10.63
CA MET A 62 -8.29 -0.83 -9.62
C MET A 62 -9.25 -2.00 -9.84
N PRO A 63 -9.75 -2.33 -11.05
CA PRO A 63 -10.63 -3.48 -11.26
C PRO A 63 -10.01 -4.81 -10.80
N TYR A 64 -8.69 -4.95 -10.91
CA TYR A 64 -7.97 -6.14 -10.46
C TYR A 64 -7.75 -6.12 -8.94
N LEU A 65 -7.43 -4.95 -8.37
CA LEU A 65 -7.23 -4.77 -6.94
C LEU A 65 -8.51 -5.04 -6.13
N LEU A 66 -9.67 -4.67 -6.66
CA LEU A 66 -10.96 -4.87 -5.99
C LEU A 66 -11.23 -6.34 -5.62
N LYS A 67 -10.75 -7.28 -6.42
CA LYS A 67 -10.89 -8.72 -6.14
C LYS A 67 -10.17 -9.14 -4.86
N TYR A 68 -9.11 -8.42 -4.49
CA TYR A 68 -8.26 -8.73 -3.34
C TYR A 68 -8.48 -7.79 -2.15
N GLN A 69 -9.48 -6.92 -2.23
CA GLN A 69 -9.77 -5.95 -1.18
C GLN A 69 -10.01 -6.61 0.19
N PRO A 70 -10.78 -7.70 0.31
CA PRO A 70 -10.95 -8.38 1.59
C PRO A 70 -9.62 -8.88 2.18
N VAL A 71 -8.75 -9.44 1.34
CA VAL A 71 -7.42 -9.93 1.75
C VAL A 71 -6.53 -8.78 2.21
N MET A 72 -6.57 -7.64 1.53
CA MET A 72 -5.82 -6.44 1.93
C MET A 72 -6.31 -5.88 3.25
N ARG A 73 -7.62 -5.89 3.49
CA ARG A 73 -8.21 -5.46 4.77
C ARG A 73 -7.77 -6.37 5.91
N THR A 74 -7.78 -7.69 5.71
CA THR A 74 -7.32 -8.66 6.70
C THR A 74 -5.84 -8.46 7.02
N ALA A 75 -4.99 -8.31 6.02
CA ALA A 75 -3.57 -8.03 6.22
C ALA A 75 -3.35 -6.66 6.89
N GLY A 76 -4.10 -5.64 6.48
CA GLY A 76 -4.06 -4.32 7.09
C GLY A 76 -4.41 -4.32 8.57
N GLN A 77 -5.42 -5.06 8.97
CA GLN A 77 -5.78 -5.25 10.38
C GLN A 77 -4.69 -6.00 11.15
N LYS A 78 -4.16 -7.08 10.58
CA LYS A 78 -3.14 -7.89 11.23
C LYS A 78 -1.84 -7.11 11.48
N TYR A 79 -1.39 -6.33 10.53
CA TYR A 79 -0.11 -5.61 10.58
C TYR A 79 -0.25 -4.11 10.86
N CYS A 80 -1.47 -3.63 11.07
CA CYS A 80 -1.79 -2.22 11.29
C CYS A 80 -1.31 -1.29 10.16
N VAL A 81 -1.45 -1.74 8.91
CA VAL A 81 -1.12 -0.97 7.70
C VAL A 81 -2.42 -0.59 6.99
N ASP A 82 -2.52 0.64 6.53
CA ASP A 82 -3.67 1.08 5.74
C ASP A 82 -3.83 0.18 4.49
N PRO A 83 -5.00 -0.44 4.29
CA PRO A 83 -5.25 -1.29 3.12
C PRO A 83 -4.95 -0.60 1.79
N ALA A 84 -5.14 0.71 1.70
CA ALA A 84 -4.81 1.47 0.50
C ALA A 84 -3.30 1.53 0.23
N VAL A 85 -2.46 1.52 1.26
CA VAL A 85 -0.99 1.40 1.11
C VAL A 85 -0.64 0.03 0.54
N ILE A 86 -1.24 -1.04 1.07
CA ILE A 86 -1.05 -2.40 0.56
C ILE A 86 -1.48 -2.47 -0.92
N ALA A 87 -2.63 -1.90 -1.25
CA ALA A 87 -3.13 -1.83 -2.62
C ALA A 87 -2.18 -1.03 -3.54
N GLY A 88 -1.62 0.08 -3.05
CA GLY A 88 -0.62 0.87 -3.78
C GLY A 88 0.65 0.08 -4.09
N VAL A 89 1.15 -0.72 -3.14
CA VAL A 89 2.29 -1.61 -3.35
C VAL A 89 1.97 -2.68 -4.40
N LEU A 90 0.83 -3.34 -4.29
CA LEU A 90 0.40 -4.37 -5.24
C LEU A 90 0.17 -3.81 -6.64
N SER A 91 -0.41 -2.61 -6.74
CA SER A 91 -0.55 -1.88 -8.01
C SER A 91 0.82 -1.60 -8.64
N ARG A 92 1.77 -1.13 -7.85
CA ARG A 92 3.12 -0.81 -8.32
C ARG A 92 3.91 -2.05 -8.76
N GLU A 93 3.86 -3.12 -8.01
CA GLU A 93 4.65 -4.33 -8.25
C GLU A 93 4.05 -5.26 -9.29
N SER A 94 2.74 -5.48 -9.25
CA SER A 94 2.06 -6.52 -10.03
C SER A 94 0.89 -6.01 -10.87
N GLN A 95 0.63 -4.70 -10.89
CA GLN A 95 -0.56 -4.13 -11.54
C GLN A 95 -1.87 -4.79 -11.04
N GLY A 96 -1.92 -5.11 -9.73
CA GLY A 96 -3.05 -5.83 -9.15
C GLY A 96 -3.21 -7.27 -9.65
N GLY A 97 -2.12 -7.90 -10.11
CA GLY A 97 -2.13 -9.23 -10.73
C GLY A 97 -2.35 -9.22 -12.24
N ASN A 98 -2.62 -8.06 -12.84
CA ASN A 98 -2.88 -7.94 -14.29
C ASN A 98 -1.68 -8.33 -15.15
N VAL A 99 -0.45 -8.14 -14.67
CA VAL A 99 0.77 -8.56 -15.39
C VAL A 99 0.72 -10.02 -15.79
N LEU A 100 0.12 -10.88 -14.98
CA LEU A 100 0.06 -12.31 -15.25
C LEU A 100 -1.02 -12.69 -16.26
N VAL A 101 -2.15 -11.98 -16.26
CA VAL A 101 -3.17 -12.12 -17.28
C VAL A 101 -2.59 -11.73 -18.65
N ASN A 102 -1.82 -10.65 -18.71
CA ASN A 102 -1.15 -10.20 -19.93
C ASN A 102 0.00 -11.12 -20.34
N MET A 103 0.73 -11.69 -19.38
CA MET A 103 1.77 -12.71 -19.67
C MET A 103 1.15 -14.04 -20.12
N GLY A 104 -0.08 -14.35 -19.70
CA GLY A 104 -0.85 -15.49 -20.16
C GLY A 104 -1.13 -15.49 -21.64
N ASN A 105 -1.20 -14.32 -22.26
CA ASN A 105 -1.36 -14.16 -23.71
C ASN A 105 -0.03 -14.28 -24.49
N MET A 106 1.09 -14.44 -23.83
CA MET A 106 2.43 -14.56 -24.42
C MET A 106 2.98 -15.99 -24.41
N GLY A 107 2.14 -16.98 -24.65
CA GLY A 107 2.43 -18.39 -24.98
C GLY A 107 3.53 -19.11 -24.18
N ASP A 108 4.78 -18.64 -24.19
CA ASP A 108 5.92 -19.36 -23.61
C ASP A 108 6.14 -19.14 -22.10
N ARG A 109 5.60 -18.07 -21.54
CA ARG A 109 5.77 -17.76 -20.11
C ARG A 109 4.74 -18.42 -19.21
N ILE A 110 3.61 -18.85 -19.77
CA ILE A 110 2.60 -19.65 -19.05
C ILE A 110 3.19 -21.00 -18.65
N ARG A 111 4.00 -21.62 -19.49
CA ARG A 111 4.63 -22.91 -19.19
C ARG A 111 5.53 -22.83 -17.96
N VAL A 112 6.33 -21.77 -17.85
CA VAL A 112 7.20 -21.57 -16.67
C VAL A 112 6.40 -21.42 -15.39
N VAL A 113 5.24 -20.77 -15.43
CA VAL A 113 4.35 -20.61 -14.28
C VAL A 113 3.64 -21.92 -13.95
N GLN A 114 3.22 -22.69 -14.93
CA GLN A 114 2.59 -24.01 -14.75
C GLN A 114 3.60 -25.08 -14.31
N ASP A 115 4.78 -25.10 -14.87
CA ASP A 115 5.86 -26.03 -14.51
C ASP A 115 6.41 -25.78 -13.11
N ALA A 116 6.28 -24.56 -12.59
CA ALA A 116 6.62 -24.22 -11.22
C ALA A 116 5.55 -24.62 -10.18
N GLY A 117 4.48 -25.31 -10.60
CA GLY A 117 3.38 -25.71 -9.71
C GLY A 117 2.57 -24.53 -9.18
N LEU A 118 2.64 -23.38 -9.83
CA LEU A 118 1.86 -22.21 -9.47
C LEU A 118 0.44 -22.35 -10.02
N SER A 119 -0.54 -22.11 -9.17
CA SER A 119 -1.95 -22.13 -9.53
C SER A 119 -2.25 -21.13 -10.65
N ALA A 120 -3.36 -21.33 -11.35
CA ALA A 120 -3.82 -20.50 -12.47
C ALA A 120 -3.72 -18.98 -12.17
N PRO A 121 -3.59 -18.11 -13.20
CA PRO A 121 -3.36 -16.66 -13.05
C PRO A 121 -4.36 -15.92 -12.14
N THR A 122 -5.56 -16.46 -11.94
CA THR A 122 -6.59 -15.91 -11.04
C THR A 122 -6.27 -16.05 -9.56
N SER A 123 -5.30 -16.87 -9.17
CA SER A 123 -4.88 -17.11 -7.78
C SER A 123 -3.49 -16.56 -7.46
N TRP A 124 -2.93 -15.75 -8.33
CA TRP A 124 -1.55 -15.26 -8.21
C TRP A 124 -1.32 -14.37 -6.98
N ILE A 125 -2.29 -13.54 -6.61
CA ILE A 125 -2.23 -12.80 -5.35
C ILE A 125 -3.05 -13.59 -4.32
N SER A 126 -2.41 -14.55 -3.67
CA SER A 126 -3.01 -15.27 -2.56
C SER A 126 -3.00 -14.43 -1.28
N GLU A 127 -3.88 -14.79 -0.34
CA GLU A 127 -3.88 -14.20 0.99
C GLU A 127 -2.52 -14.30 1.67
N SER A 128 -1.84 -15.43 1.54
CA SER A 128 -0.50 -15.64 2.10
C SER A 128 0.54 -14.71 1.49
N GLN A 129 0.49 -14.43 0.20
CA GLN A 129 1.41 -13.51 -0.47
C GLN A 129 1.18 -12.06 -0.04
N VAL A 130 -0.08 -11.62 0.03
CA VAL A 130 -0.42 -10.28 0.52
C VAL A 130 0.01 -10.12 1.96
N SER A 131 -0.25 -11.11 2.81
CA SER A 131 0.19 -11.13 4.20
C SER A 131 1.71 -11.05 4.33
N GLN A 132 2.44 -11.86 3.57
CA GLN A 132 3.91 -11.87 3.57
C GLN A 132 4.51 -10.53 3.13
N LYS A 133 4.00 -9.93 2.05
CA LYS A 133 4.46 -8.62 1.56
C LYS A 133 4.18 -7.52 2.59
N THR A 134 3.02 -7.57 3.22
CA THR A 134 2.65 -6.61 4.27
C THR A 134 3.54 -6.77 5.51
N GLU A 135 3.86 -8.00 5.88
CA GLU A 135 4.79 -8.29 6.98
C GLU A 135 6.18 -7.73 6.69
N ILE A 136 6.71 -7.95 5.50
CA ILE A 136 8.02 -7.41 5.08
C ILE A 136 8.01 -5.88 5.15
N LEU A 137 6.98 -5.25 4.61
CA LEU A 137 6.82 -3.79 4.68
C LEU A 137 6.81 -3.29 6.12
N THR A 138 6.02 -3.93 6.98
CA THR A 138 5.93 -3.57 8.40
C THR A 138 7.27 -3.74 9.11
N THR A 139 7.99 -4.80 8.81
CA THR A 139 9.35 -5.01 9.35
C THR A 139 10.28 -3.86 8.95
N ARG A 140 10.24 -3.44 7.70
CA ARG A 140 11.04 -2.29 7.22
C ARG A 140 10.66 -0.99 7.92
N ILE A 141 9.37 -0.72 8.08
CA ILE A 141 8.90 0.47 8.81
C ILE A 141 9.43 0.46 10.27
N LYS A 142 9.35 -0.68 10.96
CA LYS A 142 9.83 -0.83 12.33
C LYS A 142 11.36 -0.66 12.45
N GLU A 143 12.11 -1.13 11.47
CA GLU A 143 13.56 -0.89 11.39
C GLU A 143 13.86 0.61 11.29
N ILE A 144 13.14 1.34 10.44
CA ILE A 144 13.27 2.80 10.30
C ILE A 144 12.89 3.51 11.61
N GLN A 145 11.82 3.08 12.28
CA GLN A 145 11.42 3.65 13.57
C GLN A 145 12.51 3.49 14.65
N ARG A 146 13.19 2.35 14.66
CA ARG A 146 14.28 2.08 15.62
C ARG A 146 15.54 2.88 15.29
N GLU A 147 15.86 3.01 14.03
CA GLU A 147 17.06 3.72 13.57
C GLU A 147 16.90 5.24 13.64
N PHE A 148 15.70 5.72 13.34
CA PHE A 148 15.37 7.16 13.31
C PHE A 148 14.17 7.49 14.22
N PRO A 149 14.32 7.33 15.54
CA PRO A 149 13.18 7.44 16.45
C PRO A 149 12.57 8.84 16.55
N THR A 150 13.28 9.88 16.12
CA THR A 150 12.81 11.28 16.14
C THR A 150 12.06 11.68 14.87
N TRP A 151 12.02 10.82 13.86
CA TRP A 151 11.28 11.10 12.64
C TRP A 151 9.77 11.01 12.88
N THR A 152 9.02 11.70 12.01
CA THR A 152 7.55 11.67 12.04
C THR A 152 7.01 10.31 11.56
N PRO A 153 5.75 9.98 11.89
CA PRO A 153 5.10 8.78 11.33
C PRO A 153 5.10 8.73 9.80
N ASP A 154 4.93 9.87 9.12
CA ASP A 154 5.01 9.94 7.66
C ASP A 154 6.42 9.64 7.14
N GLN A 155 7.46 10.12 7.83
CA GLN A 155 8.85 9.79 7.49
C GLN A 155 9.15 8.31 7.72
N HIS A 156 8.63 7.72 8.78
CA HIS A 156 8.76 6.28 9.04
C HIS A 156 8.10 5.44 7.95
N LEU A 157 6.90 5.82 7.49
CA LEU A 157 6.22 5.16 6.39
C LEU A 157 7.01 5.27 5.07
N ARG A 158 7.49 6.47 4.74
CA ARG A 158 8.30 6.71 3.53
C ARG A 158 9.60 5.91 3.58
N GLY A 159 10.29 5.95 4.71
CA GLY A 159 11.51 5.17 4.94
C GLY A 159 11.28 3.67 4.81
N GLY A 160 10.20 3.17 5.38
CA GLY A 160 9.79 1.78 5.27
C GLY A 160 9.52 1.35 3.82
N LEU A 161 8.82 2.16 3.04
CA LEU A 161 8.57 1.91 1.63
C LEU A 161 9.86 1.95 0.79
N CYS A 162 10.75 2.91 1.05
CA CYS A 162 12.03 2.98 0.35
C CYS A 162 12.94 1.80 0.72
N ALA A 163 12.98 1.40 1.99
CA ALA A 163 13.74 0.22 2.44
C ALA A 163 13.12 -1.10 1.95
N TYR A 164 11.79 -1.16 1.81
CA TYR A 164 11.11 -2.31 1.22
C TYR A 164 11.58 -2.54 -0.22
N SER A 165 11.67 -1.48 -1.00
CA SER A 165 12.08 -1.53 -2.41
C SER A 165 13.59 -1.66 -2.59
N GLY A 166 14.38 -0.90 -1.82
CA GLY A 166 15.83 -0.80 -1.96
C GLY A 166 16.63 -1.74 -1.08
N GLY A 167 15.98 -2.39 -0.12
CA GLY A 167 16.62 -3.28 0.84
C GLY A 167 16.91 -2.64 2.19
N ALA A 168 17.24 -3.48 3.18
CA ALA A 168 17.67 -3.03 4.49
C ALA A 168 18.94 -2.17 4.35
N GLY A 169 18.99 -1.04 5.10
CA GLY A 169 20.13 -0.12 5.05
C GLY A 169 20.13 0.84 3.86
N TYR A 170 19.12 0.81 2.98
CA TYR A 170 18.97 1.78 1.89
C TYR A 170 18.79 3.21 2.43
N VAL A 171 17.97 3.38 3.46
CA VAL A 171 17.67 4.68 4.07
C VAL A 171 18.73 5.01 5.11
N ARG A 172 19.51 6.05 4.86
CA ARG A 172 20.58 6.53 5.75
C ARG A 172 20.32 7.91 6.33
N SER A 173 19.48 8.70 5.64
CA SER A 173 19.11 10.05 6.04
C SER A 173 17.73 10.41 5.50
N SER A 174 17.20 11.57 5.90
CA SER A 174 15.93 12.08 5.39
C SER A 174 15.93 12.36 3.89
N GLU A 175 17.10 12.53 3.28
CA GLU A 175 17.24 12.70 1.83
C GLU A 175 16.86 11.44 1.04
N ASP A 176 16.95 10.28 1.67
CA ASP A 176 16.64 8.98 1.05
C ASP A 176 15.13 8.67 1.04
N LEU A 177 14.29 9.55 1.60
CA LEU A 177 12.85 9.34 1.71
C LEU A 177 12.06 9.65 0.43
N SER A 178 12.71 10.15 -0.61
CA SER A 178 12.07 10.51 -1.89
C SER A 178 12.40 9.54 -3.01
N CYS A 179 12.44 8.24 -2.71
CA CYS A 179 12.61 7.21 -3.73
C CYS A 179 11.37 7.13 -4.64
N ASP A 180 11.56 6.80 -5.91
CA ASP A 180 10.46 6.72 -6.88
C ASP A 180 9.39 5.70 -6.47
N PHE A 181 9.80 4.57 -5.93
CA PHE A 181 8.86 3.55 -5.42
C PHE A 181 7.90 4.13 -4.39
N CYS A 182 8.43 4.77 -3.34
CA CYS A 182 7.63 5.39 -2.28
C CYS A 182 6.72 6.48 -2.83
N ASN A 183 7.27 7.38 -3.64
CA ASN A 183 6.52 8.51 -4.19
C ASN A 183 5.32 8.04 -5.03
N ASP A 184 5.52 7.03 -5.86
CA ASP A 184 4.47 6.46 -6.70
C ASP A 184 3.46 5.65 -5.88
N VAL A 185 3.92 4.77 -4.99
CA VAL A 185 3.03 3.95 -4.13
C VAL A 185 2.11 4.84 -3.30
N LEU A 186 2.63 5.90 -2.68
CA LEU A 186 1.82 6.79 -1.85
C LEU A 186 0.80 7.57 -2.68
N ALA A 187 1.14 8.03 -3.88
CA ALA A 187 0.19 8.69 -4.76
C ALA A 187 -0.93 7.74 -5.21
N ARG A 188 -0.60 6.50 -5.55
CA ARG A 188 -1.59 5.46 -5.87
C ARG A 188 -2.47 5.14 -4.65
N ALA A 189 -1.87 5.00 -3.47
CA ALA A 189 -2.58 4.73 -2.23
C ALA A 189 -3.59 5.83 -1.89
N LYS A 190 -3.20 7.09 -2.06
CA LYS A 190 -4.12 8.23 -1.87
C LYS A 190 -5.31 8.17 -2.82
N TYR A 191 -5.08 7.88 -4.08
CA TYR A 191 -6.14 7.69 -5.06
C TYR A 191 -7.07 6.53 -4.67
N LEU A 192 -6.50 5.37 -4.36
CA LEU A 192 -7.26 4.17 -3.98
C LEU A 192 -8.06 4.40 -2.70
N LYS A 193 -7.51 5.13 -1.71
CA LYS A 193 -8.22 5.50 -0.48
C LYS A 193 -9.48 6.33 -0.79
N ARG A 194 -9.38 7.30 -1.71
CA ARG A 194 -10.55 8.09 -2.14
C ARG A 194 -11.61 7.26 -2.88
N HIS A 195 -11.24 6.07 -3.34
CA HIS A 195 -12.11 5.17 -4.11
C HIS A 195 -12.50 3.90 -3.33
N GLY A 196 -12.40 3.93 -2.00
CA GLY A 196 -12.97 2.92 -1.12
C GLY A 196 -12.02 1.84 -0.61
N PHE A 197 -10.70 1.99 -0.81
CA PHE A 197 -9.69 1.12 -0.20
C PHE A 197 -9.33 1.54 1.21
#